data_6eb643e50eb9281036e7030c1e490733
#
_entry.id   6eb643e50eb9281036e7030c1e490733
#
_cell.length_a   1.000
_cell.length_b   1.000
_cell.length_c   1.000
_cell.angle_alpha   90.00
_cell.angle_beta   90.00
_cell.angle_gamma   90.00
#
_symmetry.space_group_name_H-M   'P 1'
#
loop_
_entity.id
_entity.type
_entity.pdbx_description
1 polymer ?
#
loop_
_entity_poly.entity_id
_entity_poly.type
_entity_poly.pdbx_seq_one_letter_code
_entity_poly.pdbx_strand_id
1 'polypeptide(L)'
;MSATHEDAILIVELAKLGTMSGVPDASRIVFAEDFDPDSVETSDPSVQKMLNFSETIATLVKNDLLDRDLVHDWLWITGIWERLGPAAKRARERTGSTALYENVEALVTVQAGA
;
A
#
# COMPACT_ATOMS: atom_id res chain seq x y z
N MET A 1 1.75 -3.20 20.41
CA MET A 1 3.18 -3.06 20.59
C MET A 1 3.64 -1.68 20.17
N SER A 2 4.63 -1.16 20.87
CA SER A 2 5.20 0.15 20.53
C SER A 2 6.23 0.02 19.42
N ALA A 3 6.38 1.09 18.63
CA ALA A 3 7.42 1.16 17.63
C ALA A 3 8.81 1.14 18.28
N THR A 4 9.78 0.59 17.55
CA THR A 4 11.16 0.45 18.03
C THR A 4 12.11 1.24 17.12
N HIS A 5 13.39 1.29 17.53
CA HIS A 5 14.44 1.88 16.68
C HIS A 5 14.59 1.12 15.37
N GLU A 6 14.42 -0.20 15.38
CA GLU A 6 14.46 -1.00 14.17
C GLU A 6 13.32 -0.63 13.23
N ASP A 7 12.13 -0.37 13.77
CA ASP A 7 10.99 0.12 12.97
C ASP A 7 11.34 1.44 12.28
N ALA A 8 11.97 2.36 13.01
CA ALA A 8 12.36 3.66 12.45
C ALA A 8 13.38 3.51 11.32
N ILE A 9 14.37 2.65 11.49
CA ILE A 9 15.38 2.38 10.47
C ILE A 9 14.71 1.78 9.22
N LEU A 10 13.82 0.83 9.42
CA LEU A 10 13.12 0.17 8.31
C LEU A 10 12.24 1.18 7.55
N ILE A 11 11.53 2.06 8.24
CA ILE A 11 10.72 3.11 7.61
C ILE A 11 11.59 4.00 6.71
N VAL A 12 12.77 4.41 7.20
CA VAL A 12 13.68 5.24 6.41
C VAL A 12 14.13 4.50 5.16
N GLU A 13 14.49 3.21 5.28
CA GLU A 13 14.88 2.41 4.14
C GLU A 13 13.74 2.23 3.13
N LEU A 14 12.52 2.01 3.62
CA LEU A 14 11.34 1.89 2.77
C LEU A 14 11.03 3.21 2.07
N ALA A 15 11.18 4.33 2.75
CA ALA A 15 10.98 5.64 2.15
C ALA A 15 11.99 5.90 1.02
N LYS A 16 13.25 5.51 1.22
CA LYS A 16 14.27 5.59 0.16
C LYS A 16 13.90 4.71 -1.02
N LEU A 17 13.49 3.47 -0.75
CA LEU A 17 13.08 2.54 -1.81
C LEU A 17 11.92 3.11 -2.61
N GLY A 18 10.92 3.67 -1.94
CA GLY A 18 9.78 4.30 -2.60
C GLY A 18 10.21 5.45 -3.51
N THR A 19 11.10 6.31 -3.01
CA THR A 19 11.61 7.43 -3.79
C THR A 19 12.35 6.94 -5.03
N MET A 20 13.23 5.96 -4.87
CA MET A 20 14.01 5.41 -5.97
C MET A 20 13.16 4.66 -6.99
N SER A 21 12.03 4.11 -6.57
CA SER A 21 11.13 3.35 -7.43
C SER A 21 10.06 4.20 -8.11
N GLY A 22 10.02 5.51 -7.85
CA GLY A 22 9.07 6.42 -8.49
C GLY A 22 7.72 6.50 -7.80
N VAL A 23 7.64 6.13 -6.52
CA VAL A 23 6.40 6.20 -5.75
C VAL A 23 5.86 7.63 -5.63
N PRO A 24 6.68 8.70 -5.42
CA PRO A 24 6.13 10.05 -5.36
C PRO A 24 5.38 10.46 -6.63
N ASP A 25 5.90 10.14 -7.80
CA ASP A 25 5.23 10.44 -9.07
C ASP A 25 3.96 9.60 -9.22
N ALA A 26 4.03 8.32 -8.90
CA ALA A 26 2.87 7.43 -8.94
C ALA A 26 1.76 7.93 -7.99
N SER A 27 2.14 8.40 -6.81
CA SER A 27 1.20 8.94 -5.83
C SER A 27 0.46 10.17 -6.38
N ARG A 28 1.17 11.07 -7.05
CA ARG A 28 0.53 12.24 -7.66
C ARG A 28 -0.53 11.84 -8.68
N ILE A 29 -0.27 10.81 -9.46
CA ILE A 29 -1.20 10.33 -10.47
C ILE A 29 -2.43 9.67 -9.80
N VAL A 30 -2.18 8.82 -8.81
CA VAL A 30 -3.25 8.08 -8.14
C VAL A 30 -4.18 9.01 -7.35
N PHE A 31 -3.64 10.08 -6.77
CA PHE A 31 -4.44 11.02 -5.99
C PHE A 31 -4.91 12.24 -6.79
N ALA A 32 -4.68 12.27 -8.10
CA ALA A 32 -5.18 13.34 -8.95
C ALA A 32 -6.71 13.27 -9.07
N GLU A 33 -7.34 14.43 -9.29
CA GLU A 33 -8.80 14.52 -9.40
C GLU A 33 -9.36 13.70 -10.56
N ASP A 34 -8.60 13.59 -11.65
CA ASP A 34 -9.01 12.84 -12.85
C ASP A 34 -8.74 11.35 -12.79
N PHE A 35 -8.16 10.87 -11.67
CA PHE A 35 -7.94 9.43 -11.50
C PHE A 35 -9.26 8.72 -11.27
N ASP A 36 -9.57 7.72 -12.08
CA ASP A 36 -10.81 6.96 -11.96
C ASP A 36 -10.53 5.55 -11.41
N PRO A 37 -10.83 5.31 -10.12
CA PRO A 37 -10.61 3.99 -9.51
C PRO A 37 -11.37 2.86 -10.17
N ASP A 38 -12.47 3.17 -10.85
CA ASP A 38 -13.33 2.14 -11.44
C ASP A 38 -12.90 1.70 -12.83
N SER A 39 -11.97 2.42 -13.46
CA SER A 39 -11.53 2.10 -14.82
C SER A 39 -10.05 1.70 -14.92
N VAL A 40 -9.24 1.99 -13.91
CA VAL A 40 -7.79 1.68 -13.97
C VAL A 40 -7.54 0.20 -13.78
N GLU A 41 -6.42 -0.26 -14.34
CA GLU A 41 -5.97 -1.66 -14.23
C GLU A 41 -4.70 -1.76 -13.41
N THR A 42 -4.48 -2.93 -12.81
CA THR A 42 -3.25 -3.18 -12.04
C THR A 42 -2.00 -3.19 -12.92
N SER A 43 -2.16 -3.30 -14.23
CA SER A 43 -1.04 -3.19 -15.18
C SER A 43 -0.62 -1.76 -15.44
N ASP A 44 -1.42 -0.77 -15.06
CA ASP A 44 -1.02 0.64 -15.14
C ASP A 44 0.22 0.85 -14.25
N PRO A 45 1.31 1.46 -14.79
CA PRO A 45 2.55 1.57 -14.03
C PRO A 45 2.42 2.27 -12.68
N SER A 46 1.63 3.33 -12.59
CA SER A 46 1.44 4.07 -11.34
C SER A 46 0.66 3.24 -10.32
N VAL A 47 -0.39 2.56 -10.77
CA VAL A 47 -1.20 1.67 -9.93
C VAL A 47 -0.33 0.52 -9.42
N GLN A 48 0.42 -0.12 -10.31
CA GLN A 48 1.29 -1.24 -9.96
C GLN A 48 2.34 -0.85 -8.94
N LYS A 49 3.00 0.30 -9.12
CA LYS A 49 4.02 0.78 -8.18
C LYS A 49 3.44 1.00 -6.79
N MET A 50 2.30 1.66 -6.72
CA MET A 50 1.65 1.95 -5.44
C MET A 50 1.17 0.68 -4.74
N LEU A 51 0.55 -0.24 -5.47
CA LEU A 51 0.09 -1.50 -4.90
C LEU A 51 1.26 -2.36 -4.42
N ASN A 52 2.32 -2.48 -5.22
CA ASN A 52 3.48 -3.28 -4.84
C ASN A 52 4.20 -2.70 -3.63
N PHE A 53 4.36 -1.40 -3.58
CA PHE A 53 4.98 -0.72 -2.44
C PHE A 53 4.15 -0.93 -1.17
N SER A 54 2.84 -0.73 -1.27
CA SER A 54 1.91 -0.89 -0.15
C SER A 54 1.84 -2.34 0.33
N GLU A 55 1.83 -3.30 -0.58
CA GLU A 55 1.81 -4.72 -0.23
C GLU A 55 3.11 -5.16 0.45
N THR A 56 4.25 -4.63 0.02
CA THR A 56 5.54 -4.88 0.67
C THR A 56 5.50 -4.43 2.13
N ILE A 57 5.03 -3.21 2.37
CA ILE A 57 4.91 -2.67 3.72
C ILE A 57 3.93 -3.51 4.55
N ALA A 58 2.76 -3.81 3.97
CA ALA A 58 1.73 -4.59 4.65
C ALA A 58 2.20 -6.01 5.02
N THR A 59 3.03 -6.61 4.16
CA THR A 59 3.61 -7.93 4.44
C THR A 59 4.51 -7.88 5.68
N LEU A 60 5.29 -6.82 5.82
CA LEU A 60 6.15 -6.64 6.99
C LEU A 60 5.32 -6.46 8.26
N VAL A 61 4.22 -5.69 8.17
CA VAL A 61 3.32 -5.49 9.31
C VAL A 61 2.65 -6.81 9.72
N LYS A 62 2.18 -7.57 8.75
CA LYS A 62 1.53 -8.87 9.01
C LYS A 62 2.44 -9.82 9.77
N ASN A 63 3.73 -9.78 9.48
CA ASN A 63 4.71 -10.69 10.07
C ASN A 63 5.40 -10.11 11.32
N ASP A 64 4.84 -9.06 11.89
CA ASP A 64 5.34 -8.40 13.10
C ASP A 64 6.78 -7.85 12.96
N LEU A 65 7.17 -7.51 11.75
CA LEU A 65 8.47 -6.94 11.44
C LEU A 65 8.44 -5.41 11.38
N LEU A 66 7.25 -4.83 11.32
CA LEU A 66 7.04 -3.39 11.25
C LEU A 66 5.78 -3.03 12.01
N ASP A 67 5.86 -1.99 12.84
CA ASP A 67 4.75 -1.55 13.66
C ASP A 67 3.61 -0.95 12.83
N ARG A 68 2.38 -1.45 13.04
CA ARG A 68 1.20 -1.02 12.29
C ARG A 68 0.88 0.45 12.50
N ASP A 69 0.88 0.89 13.75
CA ASP A 69 0.50 2.27 14.07
C ASP A 69 1.47 3.26 13.45
N LEU A 70 2.76 2.89 13.42
CA LEU A 70 3.78 3.72 12.79
C LEU A 70 3.55 3.84 11.28
N VAL A 71 3.11 2.77 10.61
CA VAL A 71 2.79 2.81 9.18
C VAL A 71 1.60 3.73 8.92
N HIS A 72 0.54 3.63 9.71
CA HIS A 72 -0.64 4.50 9.56
C HIS A 72 -0.29 5.96 9.83
N ASP A 73 0.65 6.21 10.73
CA ASP A 73 1.14 7.55 11.01
C ASP A 73 2.00 8.12 9.88
N TRP A 74 2.75 7.25 9.21
CA TRP A 74 3.63 7.62 8.09
C TRP A 74 2.91 7.81 6.78
N LEU A 75 2.02 6.87 6.43
CA LEU A 75 1.35 6.83 5.11
C LEU A 75 -0.17 6.84 5.29
N TRP A 76 -0.85 7.57 4.43
CA TRP A 76 -2.30 7.48 4.34
C TRP A 76 -2.68 6.23 3.55
N ILE A 77 -2.35 5.06 4.15
CA ILE A 77 -2.53 3.76 3.49
C ILE A 77 -4.01 3.47 3.21
N THR A 78 -4.91 3.95 4.06
CA THR A 78 -6.35 3.82 3.86
C THR A 78 -6.80 4.53 2.58
N GLY A 79 -6.28 5.74 2.34
CA GLY A 79 -6.57 6.49 1.13
C GLY A 79 -6.01 5.81 -0.12
N ILE A 80 -4.83 5.22 -0.01
CA ILE A 80 -4.25 4.44 -1.11
C ILE A 80 -5.18 3.28 -1.48
N TRP A 81 -5.68 2.55 -0.48
CA TRP A 81 -6.59 1.42 -0.74
C TRP A 81 -7.93 1.87 -1.29
N GLU A 82 -8.46 3.01 -0.85
CA GLU A 82 -9.70 3.54 -1.41
C GLU A 82 -9.57 3.76 -2.92
N ARG A 83 -8.43 4.25 -3.37
CA ARG A 83 -8.16 4.51 -4.79
C ARG A 83 -7.86 3.25 -5.58
N LEU A 84 -7.13 2.30 -5.01
CA LEU A 84 -6.57 1.16 -5.73
C LEU A 84 -7.27 -0.16 -5.45
N GLY A 85 -8.05 -0.23 -4.38
CA GLY A 85 -8.79 -1.45 -4.02
C GLY A 85 -9.69 -1.97 -5.12
N PRO A 86 -10.47 -1.11 -5.81
CA PRO A 86 -11.31 -1.58 -6.92
C PRO A 86 -10.51 -2.29 -8.02
N ALA A 87 -9.36 -1.75 -8.42
CA ALA A 87 -8.50 -2.38 -9.43
C ALA A 87 -7.95 -3.72 -8.94
N ALA A 88 -7.54 -3.78 -7.66
CA ALA A 88 -7.04 -5.00 -7.05
C ALA A 88 -8.11 -6.09 -7.04
N LYS A 89 -9.34 -5.73 -6.70
CA LYS A 89 -10.46 -6.69 -6.67
C LYS A 89 -10.81 -7.19 -8.07
N ARG A 90 -10.79 -6.32 -9.07
CA ARG A 90 -10.99 -6.75 -10.47
C ARG A 90 -9.89 -7.71 -10.93
N ALA A 91 -8.65 -7.44 -10.52
CA ALA A 91 -7.52 -8.32 -10.84
C ALA A 91 -7.68 -9.70 -10.20
N ARG A 92 -8.19 -9.77 -8.98
CA ARG A 92 -8.48 -11.05 -8.30
C ARG A 92 -9.49 -11.87 -9.10
N GLU A 93 -10.55 -11.24 -9.57
CA GLU A 93 -11.57 -11.92 -10.39
C GLU A 93 -10.99 -12.39 -11.71
N ARG A 94 -10.24 -11.51 -12.39
CA ARG A 94 -9.67 -11.82 -13.70
C ARG A 94 -8.66 -12.95 -13.64
N THR A 95 -7.83 -13.01 -12.60
CA THR A 95 -6.76 -13.99 -12.48
C THR A 95 -7.14 -15.23 -11.69
N GLY A 96 -8.24 -15.17 -10.95
CA GLY A 96 -8.63 -16.25 -10.04
C GLY A 96 -7.81 -16.30 -8.76
N SER A 97 -6.93 -15.34 -8.53
CA SER A 97 -6.08 -15.28 -7.33
C SER A 97 -6.72 -14.38 -6.27
N THR A 98 -7.32 -14.99 -5.25
CA THR A 98 -7.96 -14.26 -4.15
C THR A 98 -6.95 -13.60 -3.21
N ALA A 99 -5.69 -14.03 -3.28
CA ALA A 99 -4.64 -13.54 -2.38
C ALA A 99 -3.94 -12.27 -2.88
N LEU A 100 -4.23 -11.81 -4.10
CA LEU A 100 -3.61 -10.60 -4.66
C LEU A 100 -3.88 -9.39 -3.76
N TYR A 101 -2.81 -8.77 -3.27
CA TYR A 101 -2.84 -7.57 -2.43
C TYR A 101 -3.68 -7.74 -1.15
N GLU A 102 -3.76 -8.99 -0.63
CA GLU A 102 -4.54 -9.28 0.57
C GLU A 102 -3.97 -8.63 1.81
N ASN A 103 -2.65 -8.44 1.87
CA ASN A 103 -2.03 -7.88 3.07
C ASN A 103 -2.30 -6.38 3.21
N VAL A 104 -2.29 -5.63 2.12
CA VAL A 104 -2.64 -4.21 2.20
C VAL A 104 -4.13 -4.03 2.55
N GLU A 105 -5.00 -4.87 2.04
CA GLU A 105 -6.41 -4.85 2.43
C GLU A 105 -6.58 -5.14 3.91
N ALA A 106 -5.90 -6.16 4.42
CA ALA A 106 -5.94 -6.49 5.85
C ALA A 106 -5.41 -5.36 6.72
N LEU A 107 -4.35 -4.69 6.27
CA LEU A 107 -3.75 -3.58 7.00
C LEU A 107 -4.74 -2.41 7.18
N VAL A 108 -5.52 -2.10 6.15
CA VAL A 108 -6.49 -1.01 6.22
C VAL A 108 -7.81 -1.41 6.89
N THR A 109 -8.14 -2.71 6.86
CA THR A 109 -9.35 -3.23 7.51
C THR A 109 -9.18 -3.23 9.02
N VAL A 110 -7.99 -3.57 9.52
CA VAL A 110 -7.67 -3.48 10.94
C VAL A 110 -7.07 -2.10 11.19
N GLN A 111 -7.88 -1.21 11.75
CA GLN A 111 -7.48 0.17 11.95
C GLN A 111 -6.41 0.32 13.03
N ALA A 112 -5.59 1.37 12.91
CA ALA A 112 -4.60 1.70 13.91
C ALA A 112 -5.29 1.89 15.26
N GLY A 113 -4.75 1.27 16.31
CA GLY A 113 -5.27 1.39 17.66
C GLY A 113 -6.56 0.62 17.93
N ALA A 114 -7.05 -0.16 16.99
CA ALA A 114 -8.27 -0.93 17.15
C ALA A 114 -8.02 -2.20 17.99
#